data_dd5fafbdbf2153c98e53ecbedcbe9418
#
_entry.id   dd5fafbdbf2153c98e53ecbedcbe9418
#
_cell.length_a   1.000
_cell.length_b   1.000
_cell.length_c   1.000
_cell.angle_alpha   90.00
_cell.angle_beta   90.00
_cell.angle_gamma   90.00
#
_symmetry.space_group_name_H-M   'P 1'
#
loop_
_entity.id
_entity.type
_entity.pdbx_description
1 polymer ?
#
loop_
_entity_poly.entity_id
_entity_poly.type
_entity_poly.pdbx_seq_one_letter_code
_entity_poly.pdbx_strand_id
1 'polypeptide(L)'
;SRLRDGFRAMGCAAEVEVIDGDRSHLDLARRRLHHLEQRWSRFLPGSDISRLNAARGAPVQIDPATVVLLDAMVHGHHATDGAFDPTVLATVVRLGYAASRHDPALRVDVPAGTARRGDVTGIEVVRDDRVVDGAAIGINVARLPAGTALDAGGIGKGLAADLVVHELLSAGAHGAMVSVGGDLRVGGHGPNDGDWVIAVHDDDGIVDHVCLHDGGVATSGTVHHQVDPAQGDAAIVTDRSARLVQATVVGGSAMWAEVCATWVMVRGIEALDHLRSEE
;
A
#
# COMPACT_ATOMS: atom_id res chain seq x y z
N SER A 1 -19.26 -17.42 -14.21
CA SER A 1 -19.19 -16.08 -14.85
C SER A 1 -17.90 -15.38 -14.47
N ARG A 2 -17.37 -14.53 -15.33
CA ARG A 2 -16.18 -13.71 -15.10
C ARG A 2 -16.51 -12.26 -15.40
N LEU A 3 -16.40 -11.40 -14.42
CA LEU A 3 -16.66 -9.98 -14.54
C LEU A 3 -15.39 -9.19 -14.27
N ARG A 4 -15.19 -8.11 -15.03
CA ARG A 4 -14.03 -7.22 -14.88
C ARG A 4 -14.45 -5.75 -14.89
N ASP A 5 -13.70 -4.93 -14.15
CA ASP A 5 -13.81 -3.47 -14.17
C ASP A 5 -12.43 -2.83 -14.03
N GLY A 6 -12.21 -1.76 -14.79
CA GLY A 6 -11.00 -0.96 -14.72
C GLY A 6 -11.33 0.49 -14.44
N PHE A 7 -10.65 1.10 -13.48
CA PHE A 7 -10.86 2.48 -13.07
C PHE A 7 -9.59 3.07 -12.45
N ARG A 8 -9.69 4.25 -11.91
CA ARG A 8 -8.58 4.89 -11.19
C ARG A 8 -8.91 4.97 -9.71
N ALA A 9 -7.94 4.55 -8.88
CA ALA A 9 -7.99 4.71 -7.42
C ALA A 9 -6.57 4.80 -6.87
N MET A 10 -6.39 5.46 -5.73
CA MET A 10 -5.12 5.62 -5.02
C MET A 10 -4.01 6.20 -5.90
N GLY A 11 -4.39 7.12 -6.81
CA GLY A 11 -3.47 7.74 -7.75
C GLY A 11 -2.93 6.81 -8.85
N CYS A 12 -3.50 5.61 -9.04
CA CYS A 12 -3.05 4.61 -10.00
C CYS A 12 -4.20 4.05 -10.84
N ALA A 13 -3.89 3.24 -11.86
CA ALA A 13 -4.85 2.35 -12.47
C ALA A 13 -5.23 1.26 -11.44
N ALA A 14 -6.50 0.94 -11.36
CA ALA A 14 -7.03 -0.15 -10.56
C ALA A 14 -7.82 -1.10 -11.45
N GLU A 15 -7.65 -2.40 -11.26
CA GLU A 15 -8.36 -3.45 -11.96
C GLU A 15 -8.97 -4.41 -10.94
N VAL A 16 -10.20 -4.81 -11.21
CA VAL A 16 -10.93 -5.77 -10.38
C VAL A 16 -11.49 -6.87 -11.28
N GLU A 17 -11.29 -8.10 -10.89
CA GLU A 17 -11.88 -9.26 -11.53
C GLU A 17 -12.60 -10.12 -10.49
N VAL A 18 -13.79 -10.59 -10.82
CA VAL A 18 -14.62 -11.42 -9.95
C VAL A 18 -15.09 -12.66 -10.70
N ILE A 19 -14.94 -13.81 -10.08
CA ILE A 19 -15.42 -15.10 -10.57
C ILE A 19 -16.71 -15.45 -9.84
N ASP A 20 -17.75 -15.80 -10.61
CA ASP A 20 -19.09 -16.17 -10.14
C ASP A 20 -19.68 -15.19 -9.11
N GLY A 21 -19.45 -13.91 -9.37
CA GLY A 21 -20.11 -12.79 -8.71
C GLY A 21 -21.04 -12.06 -9.66
N ASP A 22 -21.52 -10.92 -9.23
CA ASP A 22 -22.36 -10.01 -9.99
C ASP A 22 -21.80 -8.56 -9.98
N ARG A 23 -22.52 -7.64 -10.59
CA ARG A 23 -22.10 -6.24 -10.70
C ARG A 23 -21.96 -5.55 -9.34
N SER A 24 -22.71 -5.98 -8.33
CA SER A 24 -22.63 -5.38 -6.98
C SER A 24 -21.26 -5.57 -6.34
N HIS A 25 -20.56 -6.68 -6.67
CA HIS A 25 -19.19 -6.92 -6.22
C HIS A 25 -18.20 -5.92 -6.85
N LEU A 26 -18.33 -5.62 -8.15
CA LEU A 26 -17.51 -4.60 -8.80
C LEU A 26 -17.75 -3.21 -8.20
N ASP A 27 -19.03 -2.87 -7.94
CA ASP A 27 -19.39 -1.62 -7.30
C ASP A 27 -18.90 -1.53 -5.85
N LEU A 28 -18.89 -2.65 -5.11
CA LEU A 28 -18.32 -2.75 -3.76
C LEU A 28 -16.81 -2.45 -3.81
N ALA A 29 -16.07 -3.13 -4.68
CA ALA A 29 -14.64 -2.93 -4.83
C ALA A 29 -14.29 -1.48 -5.17
N ARG A 30 -15.01 -0.88 -6.13
CA ARG A 30 -14.81 0.51 -6.53
C ARG A 30 -15.07 1.48 -5.37
N ARG A 31 -16.19 1.35 -4.67
CA ARG A 31 -16.51 2.19 -3.50
C ARG A 31 -15.47 2.04 -2.41
N ARG A 32 -15.02 0.80 -2.16
CA ARG A 32 -14.04 0.53 -1.11
C ARG A 32 -12.68 1.12 -1.41
N LEU A 33 -12.15 0.93 -2.61
CA LEU A 33 -10.87 1.52 -3.03
C LEU A 33 -10.91 3.05 -2.96
N HIS A 34 -11.99 3.69 -3.41
CA HIS A 34 -12.14 5.14 -3.26
C HIS A 34 -12.25 5.58 -1.80
N HIS A 35 -12.95 4.81 -0.94
CA HIS A 35 -13.00 5.09 0.49
C HIS A 35 -11.58 5.05 1.10
N LEU A 36 -10.80 4.01 0.81
CA LEU A 36 -9.43 3.88 1.30
C LEU A 36 -8.54 5.02 0.80
N GLU A 37 -8.66 5.42 -0.47
CA GLU A 37 -7.96 6.61 -1.00
C GLU A 37 -8.29 7.88 -0.22
N GLN A 38 -9.58 8.11 0.08
CA GLN A 38 -10.03 9.26 0.87
C GLN A 38 -9.47 9.27 2.30
N ARG A 39 -9.09 8.10 2.85
CA ARG A 39 -8.51 7.98 4.18
C ARG A 39 -6.98 8.00 4.19
N TRP A 40 -6.33 7.47 3.15
CA TRP A 40 -4.90 7.17 3.17
C TRP A 40 -4.04 8.07 2.27
N SER A 41 -4.65 8.80 1.34
CA SER A 41 -3.91 9.66 0.43
C SER A 41 -3.24 10.83 1.14
N ARG A 42 -1.92 10.94 1.01
CA ARG A 42 -1.17 12.10 1.50
C ARG A 42 -1.45 13.40 0.73
N PHE A 43 -2.09 13.29 -0.44
CA PHE A 43 -2.41 14.43 -1.31
C PHE A 43 -3.80 15.04 -1.03
N LEU A 44 -4.66 14.34 -0.28
CA LEU A 44 -5.99 14.80 0.08
C LEU A 44 -5.96 15.40 1.49
N PRO A 45 -6.16 16.73 1.65
CA PRO A 45 -6.05 17.38 2.97
C PRO A 45 -7.00 16.82 4.03
N GLY A 46 -8.17 16.28 3.59
CA GLY A 46 -9.17 15.67 4.48
C GLY A 46 -8.89 14.21 4.84
N SER A 47 -7.87 13.58 4.27
CA SER A 47 -7.52 12.19 4.60
C SER A 47 -7.01 12.07 6.04
N ASP A 48 -7.11 10.87 6.60
CA ASP A 48 -6.62 10.60 7.95
C ASP A 48 -5.10 10.79 8.03
N ILE A 49 -4.35 10.31 7.02
CA ILE A 49 -2.90 10.46 6.94
C ILE A 49 -2.50 11.94 6.87
N SER A 50 -3.15 12.75 6.02
CA SER A 50 -2.85 14.19 5.94
C SER A 50 -3.20 14.92 7.24
N ARG A 51 -4.32 14.59 7.88
CA ARG A 51 -4.73 15.18 9.17
C ARG A 51 -3.77 14.79 10.29
N LEU A 52 -3.33 13.52 10.35
CA LEU A 52 -2.32 13.05 11.30
C LEU A 52 -1.01 13.80 11.11
N ASN A 53 -0.53 13.93 9.88
CA ASN A 53 0.69 14.65 9.55
C ASN A 53 0.60 16.13 9.97
N ALA A 54 -0.54 16.77 9.73
CA ALA A 54 -0.77 18.17 10.09
C ALA A 54 -0.95 18.42 11.60
N ALA A 55 -1.33 17.40 12.36
CA ALA A 55 -1.71 17.49 13.78
C ALA A 55 -0.51 17.74 14.73
N ARG A 56 0.74 17.54 14.26
CA ARG A 56 1.98 17.82 15.03
C ARG A 56 1.99 17.21 16.43
N GLY A 57 1.50 15.98 16.57
CA GLY A 57 1.42 15.27 17.85
C GLY A 57 0.11 15.44 18.60
N ALA A 58 -0.85 16.20 18.09
CA ALA A 58 -2.19 16.20 18.65
C ALA A 58 -2.96 14.93 18.23
N PRO A 59 -3.89 14.43 19.06
CA PRO A 59 -4.72 13.27 18.72
C PRO A 59 -5.68 13.61 17.57
N VAL A 60 -5.89 12.65 16.67
CA VAL A 60 -6.78 12.76 15.50
C VAL A 60 -7.73 11.59 15.47
N GLN A 61 -9.01 11.85 15.31
CA GLN A 61 -9.99 10.79 15.03
C GLN A 61 -9.73 10.21 13.62
N ILE A 62 -9.69 8.88 13.52
CA ILE A 62 -9.38 8.14 12.31
C ILE A 62 -10.43 7.07 11.99
N ASP A 63 -10.50 6.69 10.73
CA ASP A 63 -11.31 5.58 10.24
C ASP A 63 -10.76 4.23 10.74
N PRO A 64 -11.61 3.21 10.98
CA PRO A 64 -11.14 1.86 11.32
C PRO A 64 -10.14 1.29 10.32
N ALA A 65 -10.29 1.56 9.02
CA ALA A 65 -9.32 1.12 8.02
C ALA A 65 -7.93 1.77 8.21
N THR A 66 -7.89 3.00 8.73
CA THR A 66 -6.63 3.68 9.04
C THR A 66 -5.94 3.07 10.26
N VAL A 67 -6.70 2.53 11.23
CA VAL A 67 -6.12 1.73 12.31
C VAL A 67 -5.35 0.53 11.75
N VAL A 68 -5.98 -0.22 10.82
CA VAL A 68 -5.34 -1.37 10.16
C VAL A 68 -4.08 -0.94 9.41
N LEU A 69 -4.12 0.21 8.70
CA LEU A 69 -2.94 0.74 8.01
C LEU A 69 -1.80 1.08 8.97
N LEU A 70 -2.09 1.76 10.09
CA LEU A 70 -1.07 2.14 11.08
C LEU A 70 -0.44 0.91 11.73
N ASP A 71 -1.24 -0.12 12.06
CA ASP A 71 -0.74 -1.39 12.58
C ASP A 71 0.18 -2.08 11.56
N ALA A 72 -0.23 -2.12 10.28
CA ALA A 72 0.57 -2.68 9.20
C ALA A 72 1.89 -1.91 9.00
N MET A 73 1.86 -0.57 9.09
CA MET A 73 3.06 0.27 9.00
C MET A 73 4.06 -0.03 10.13
N VAL A 74 3.58 -0.11 11.38
CA VAL A 74 4.41 -0.42 12.53
C VAL A 74 4.97 -1.84 12.42
N HIS A 75 4.13 -2.81 12.05
CA HIS A 75 4.56 -4.19 11.85
C HIS A 75 5.62 -4.31 10.74
N GLY A 76 5.36 -3.73 9.56
CA GLY A 76 6.29 -3.76 8.43
C GLY A 76 7.64 -3.11 8.76
N HIS A 77 7.62 -2.00 9.49
CA HIS A 77 8.86 -1.37 9.97
C HIS A 77 9.68 -2.31 10.87
N HIS A 78 9.03 -2.93 11.86
CA HIS A 78 9.71 -3.85 12.77
C HIS A 78 10.22 -5.10 12.06
N ALA A 79 9.39 -5.72 11.24
CA ALA A 79 9.73 -6.97 10.56
C ALA A 79 10.86 -6.83 9.53
N THR A 80 11.10 -5.60 9.02
CA THR A 80 12.18 -5.31 8.05
C THR A 80 13.38 -4.61 8.69
N ASP A 81 13.44 -4.55 10.01
CA ASP A 81 14.49 -3.83 10.77
C ASP A 81 14.65 -2.38 10.24
N GLY A 82 13.52 -1.69 10.01
CA GLY A 82 13.46 -0.32 9.54
C GLY A 82 13.84 -0.10 8.08
N ALA A 83 14.03 -1.15 7.28
CA ALA A 83 14.24 -1.01 5.84
C ALA A 83 12.97 -0.48 5.14
N PHE A 84 11.81 -0.98 5.51
CA PHE A 84 10.55 -0.30 5.25
C PHE A 84 10.32 0.74 6.35
N ASP A 85 10.16 2.00 5.96
CA ASP A 85 9.97 3.11 6.88
C ASP A 85 8.81 4.01 6.39
N PRO A 86 7.65 3.94 7.03
CA PRO A 86 6.49 4.75 6.63
C PRO A 86 6.64 6.24 7.00
N THR A 87 7.70 6.63 7.72
CA THR A 87 7.89 8.01 8.21
C THR A 87 8.78 8.86 7.30
N VAL A 88 9.06 8.40 6.08
CA VAL A 88 9.95 9.07 5.12
C VAL A 88 9.30 10.22 4.32
N LEU A 89 8.11 10.70 4.67
CA LEU A 89 7.39 11.71 3.90
C LEU A 89 8.24 12.93 3.55
N ALA A 90 8.96 13.50 4.51
CA ALA A 90 9.82 14.68 4.26
C ALA A 90 10.95 14.37 3.27
N THR A 91 11.48 13.16 3.30
CA THR A 91 12.50 12.70 2.36
C THR A 91 11.91 12.52 0.96
N VAL A 92 10.78 11.85 0.83
CA VAL A 92 10.07 11.64 -0.44
C VAL A 92 9.71 12.96 -1.11
N VAL A 93 9.18 13.93 -0.35
CA VAL A 93 8.85 15.26 -0.86
C VAL A 93 10.10 16.01 -1.35
N ARG A 94 11.22 15.95 -0.61
CA ARG A 94 12.49 16.57 -1.02
C ARG A 94 13.05 15.94 -2.30
N LEU A 95 12.80 14.65 -2.53
CA LEU A 95 13.18 13.93 -3.77
C LEU A 95 12.28 14.29 -4.96
N GLY A 96 11.35 15.25 -4.84
CA GLY A 96 10.53 15.73 -5.93
C GLY A 96 9.09 15.20 -5.96
N TYR A 97 8.71 14.31 -5.03
CA TYR A 97 7.37 13.71 -4.99
C TYR A 97 6.36 14.53 -4.15
N ALA A 98 6.49 15.85 -4.19
CA ALA A 98 5.58 16.78 -3.51
C ALA A 98 4.20 16.88 -4.18
N ALA A 99 4.11 16.61 -5.47
CA ALA A 99 2.87 16.67 -6.24
C ALA A 99 2.38 15.27 -6.62
N SER A 100 1.06 15.13 -6.76
CA SER A 100 0.48 13.93 -7.34
C SER A 100 0.88 13.81 -8.81
N ARG A 101 1.24 12.60 -9.26
CA ARG A 101 1.62 12.34 -10.66
C ARG A 101 0.45 12.51 -11.63
N HIS A 102 -0.78 12.41 -11.15
CA HIS A 102 -1.99 12.45 -11.96
C HIS A 102 -2.72 13.77 -11.89
N ASP A 103 -2.58 14.49 -10.79
CA ASP A 103 -3.11 15.83 -10.60
C ASP A 103 -2.05 16.69 -9.93
N PRO A 104 -1.22 17.39 -10.71
CA PRO A 104 -0.14 18.23 -10.17
C PRO A 104 -0.63 19.38 -9.26
N ALA A 105 -1.93 19.69 -9.27
CA ALA A 105 -2.52 20.66 -8.36
C ALA A 105 -2.63 20.09 -6.92
N LEU A 106 -2.72 18.77 -6.78
CA LEU A 106 -2.70 18.10 -5.49
C LEU A 106 -1.25 17.96 -5.00
N ARG A 107 -0.93 18.71 -3.95
CA ARG A 107 0.43 18.74 -3.38
C ARG A 107 0.40 18.42 -1.90
N VAL A 108 1.49 17.80 -1.47
CA VAL A 108 1.72 17.52 -0.05
C VAL A 108 2.32 18.76 0.61
N ASP A 109 1.75 19.13 1.75
CA ASP A 109 2.34 20.09 2.67
C ASP A 109 3.05 19.34 3.80
N VAL A 110 4.37 19.47 3.86
CA VAL A 110 5.18 18.88 4.93
C VAL A 110 5.28 19.86 6.08
N PRO A 111 4.74 19.53 7.27
CA PRO A 111 4.78 20.44 8.41
C PRO A 111 6.21 20.84 8.79
N ALA A 112 6.40 22.10 9.18
CA ALA A 112 7.70 22.56 9.65
C ALA A 112 8.16 21.75 10.88
N GLY A 113 9.43 21.36 10.89
CA GLY A 113 10.00 20.52 11.95
C GLY A 113 9.83 19.02 11.74
N THR A 114 9.26 18.58 10.60
CA THR A 114 9.21 17.16 10.25
C THR A 114 10.62 16.61 10.03
N ALA A 115 10.94 15.53 10.73
CA ALA A 115 12.20 14.82 10.58
C ALA A 115 12.28 14.09 9.22
N ARG A 116 13.50 13.78 8.76
CA ARG A 116 13.71 12.95 7.55
C ARG A 116 13.21 11.53 7.73
N ARG A 117 13.36 11.00 8.94
CA ARG A 117 12.75 9.77 9.47
C ARG A 117 12.18 10.12 10.83
N GLY A 118 10.95 9.72 11.09
CA GLY A 118 10.25 9.94 12.35
C GLY A 118 10.41 8.75 13.29
N ASP A 119 9.61 8.79 14.35
CA ASP A 119 9.54 7.70 15.33
C ASP A 119 8.29 6.84 15.04
N VAL A 120 8.52 5.65 14.48
CA VAL A 120 7.45 4.67 14.19
C VAL A 120 6.93 4.05 15.49
N THR A 121 7.82 3.80 16.45
CA THR A 121 7.51 3.07 17.69
C THR A 121 6.65 3.88 18.65
N GLY A 122 6.69 5.19 18.54
CA GLY A 122 5.87 6.11 19.33
C GLY A 122 4.50 6.41 18.74
N ILE A 123 4.08 5.76 17.66
CA ILE A 123 2.73 5.89 17.12
C ILE A 123 1.74 5.27 18.12
N GLU A 124 0.79 6.08 18.58
CA GLU A 124 -0.24 5.65 19.52
C GLU A 124 -1.59 5.50 18.79
N VAL A 125 -2.28 4.37 19.02
CA VAL A 125 -3.62 4.12 18.51
C VAL A 125 -4.53 3.69 19.65
N VAL A 126 -5.55 4.48 19.92
CA VAL A 126 -6.65 4.15 20.85
C VAL A 126 -7.81 3.63 20.03
N ARG A 127 -8.19 2.38 20.28
CA ARG A 127 -9.28 1.69 19.59
C ARG A 127 -10.54 1.77 20.46
N ASP A 128 -11.64 2.05 19.82
CA ASP A 128 -12.97 1.98 20.43
C ASP A 128 -13.85 1.05 19.58
N ASP A 129 -13.91 -0.21 19.98
CA ASP A 129 -14.61 -1.28 19.24
C ASP A 129 -16.09 -1.40 19.69
N ARG A 130 -16.68 -0.35 20.30
CA ARG A 130 -18.07 -0.39 20.71
C ARG A 130 -18.99 -0.55 19.52
N VAL A 131 -19.93 -1.48 19.66
CA VAL A 131 -20.97 -1.76 18.68
C VAL A 131 -22.31 -1.59 19.35
N VAL A 132 -23.22 -0.80 18.75
CA VAL A 132 -24.62 -0.65 19.17
C VAL A 132 -25.52 -0.98 17.99
N ASP A 133 -26.49 -1.87 18.21
CA ASP A 133 -27.43 -2.35 17.19
C ASP A 133 -26.75 -2.84 15.89
N GLY A 134 -25.58 -3.48 16.03
CA GLY A 134 -24.78 -3.98 14.91
C GLY A 134 -23.96 -2.92 14.17
N ALA A 135 -24.04 -1.66 14.56
CA ALA A 135 -23.23 -0.57 14.00
C ALA A 135 -22.02 -0.28 14.91
N ALA A 136 -20.83 -0.19 14.32
CA ALA A 136 -19.66 0.31 15.02
C ALA A 136 -19.84 1.80 15.32
N ILE A 137 -19.88 2.16 16.59
CA ILE A 137 -20.04 3.54 17.08
C ILE A 137 -18.79 4.08 17.76
N GLY A 138 -17.77 3.22 17.86
CA GLY A 138 -16.51 3.58 18.50
C GLY A 138 -15.74 4.63 17.70
N ILE A 139 -15.04 5.50 18.43
CA ILE A 139 -14.18 6.52 17.84
C ILE A 139 -12.73 6.09 18.02
N ASN A 140 -12.09 5.68 16.92
CA ASN A 140 -10.66 5.42 16.93
C ASN A 140 -9.88 6.73 16.87
N VAL A 141 -8.85 6.82 17.66
CA VAL A 141 -7.99 8.01 17.73
C VAL A 141 -6.53 7.58 17.58
N ALA A 142 -5.77 8.27 16.73
CA ALA A 142 -4.35 8.07 16.64
C ALA A 142 -3.57 9.36 16.90
N ARG A 143 -2.32 9.19 17.31
CA ARG A 143 -1.38 10.27 17.56
C ARG A 143 0.00 9.89 17.03
N LEU A 144 0.64 10.79 16.31
CA LEU A 144 2.03 10.65 15.88
C LEU A 144 2.96 11.35 16.86
N PRO A 145 4.16 10.83 17.10
CA PRO A 145 5.22 11.58 17.79
C PRO A 145 5.52 12.92 17.09
N ALA A 146 5.94 13.90 17.84
CA ALA A 146 6.32 15.19 17.30
C ALA A 146 7.44 15.04 16.24
N GLY A 147 7.28 15.70 15.10
CA GLY A 147 8.22 15.60 13.98
C GLY A 147 8.07 14.34 13.10
N THR A 148 7.14 13.44 13.41
CA THR A 148 6.82 12.28 12.60
C THR A 148 5.75 12.63 11.57
N ALA A 149 5.96 12.23 10.31
CA ALA A 149 4.95 12.32 9.26
C ALA A 149 4.97 11.08 8.37
N LEU A 150 3.79 10.55 8.07
CA LEU A 150 3.58 9.27 7.42
C LEU A 150 3.37 9.41 5.91
N ASP A 151 3.84 8.40 5.18
CA ASP A 151 3.53 8.12 3.78
C ASP A 151 3.08 6.66 3.63
N ALA A 152 1.91 6.44 3.05
CA ALA A 152 1.38 5.11 2.80
C ALA A 152 1.86 4.49 1.48
N GLY A 153 2.76 5.15 0.74
CA GLY A 153 3.13 4.79 -0.63
C GLY A 153 3.77 3.42 -0.83
N GLY A 154 4.37 2.83 0.21
CA GLY A 154 5.05 1.53 0.13
C GLY A 154 4.30 0.38 0.83
N ILE A 155 3.02 0.55 1.15
CA ILE A 155 2.20 -0.47 1.84
C ILE A 155 0.70 -0.34 1.53
N GLY A 156 0.25 0.86 1.18
CA GLY A 156 -1.18 1.16 1.13
C GLY A 156 -1.91 0.50 -0.04
N LYS A 157 -1.24 0.28 -1.16
CA LYS A 157 -1.86 -0.33 -2.35
C LYS A 157 -2.10 -1.83 -2.14
N GLY A 158 -1.09 -2.53 -1.66
CA GLY A 158 -1.18 -3.95 -1.32
C GLY A 158 -2.22 -4.19 -0.23
N LEU A 159 -2.21 -3.40 0.84
CA LEU A 159 -3.20 -3.50 1.91
C LEU A 159 -4.62 -3.24 1.39
N ALA A 160 -4.81 -2.26 0.51
CA ALA A 160 -6.11 -1.99 -0.09
C ALA A 160 -6.59 -3.18 -0.94
N ALA A 161 -5.70 -3.79 -1.72
CA ALA A 161 -6.02 -4.98 -2.50
C ALA A 161 -6.41 -6.16 -1.60
N ASP A 162 -5.68 -6.41 -0.51
CA ASP A 162 -5.97 -7.46 0.47
C ASP A 162 -7.36 -7.28 1.09
N LEU A 163 -7.67 -6.07 1.58
CA LEU A 163 -8.97 -5.77 2.20
C LEU A 163 -10.13 -5.95 1.22
N VAL A 164 -9.96 -5.47 -0.02
CA VAL A 164 -11.04 -5.55 -1.01
C VAL A 164 -11.27 -7.00 -1.47
N VAL A 165 -10.24 -7.80 -1.70
CA VAL A 165 -10.40 -9.23 -2.04
C VAL A 165 -11.10 -9.96 -0.91
N HIS A 166 -10.70 -9.73 0.35
CA HIS A 166 -11.37 -10.32 1.51
C HIS A 166 -12.86 -9.94 1.57
N GLU A 167 -13.22 -8.68 1.34
CA GLU A 167 -14.60 -8.21 1.34
C GLU A 167 -15.41 -8.81 0.18
N LEU A 168 -14.83 -8.95 -1.02
CA LEU A 168 -15.49 -9.57 -2.17
C LEU A 168 -15.80 -11.04 -1.93
N LEU A 169 -14.84 -11.80 -1.39
CA LEU A 169 -15.04 -13.22 -1.05
C LEU A 169 -16.08 -13.36 0.07
N SER A 170 -16.04 -12.48 1.08
CA SER A 170 -17.03 -12.45 2.17
C SER A 170 -18.43 -12.10 1.68
N ALA A 171 -18.54 -11.31 0.60
CA ALA A 171 -19.80 -11.00 -0.07
C ALA A 171 -20.34 -12.11 -0.97
N GLY A 172 -19.60 -13.22 -1.11
CA GLY A 172 -20.05 -14.42 -1.84
C GLY A 172 -19.44 -14.57 -3.24
N ALA A 173 -18.46 -13.77 -3.65
CA ALA A 173 -17.69 -14.05 -4.85
C ALA A 173 -16.92 -15.38 -4.71
N HIS A 174 -16.90 -16.19 -5.75
CA HIS A 174 -16.17 -17.48 -5.74
C HIS A 174 -14.66 -17.28 -5.84
N GLY A 175 -14.25 -16.22 -6.53
CA GLY A 175 -12.88 -15.76 -6.62
C GLY A 175 -12.81 -14.29 -6.93
N ALA A 176 -11.72 -13.66 -6.53
CA ALA A 176 -11.47 -12.24 -6.75
C ALA A 176 -10.00 -11.94 -7.00
N MET A 177 -9.74 -10.98 -7.89
CA MET A 177 -8.44 -10.35 -8.09
C MET A 177 -8.63 -8.84 -8.02
N VAL A 178 -7.77 -8.18 -7.26
CA VAL A 178 -7.69 -6.72 -7.20
C VAL A 178 -6.25 -6.29 -7.43
N SER A 179 -6.03 -5.45 -8.42
CA SER A 179 -4.73 -4.82 -8.70
C SER A 179 -4.82 -3.31 -8.54
N VAL A 180 -3.85 -2.71 -7.87
CA VAL A 180 -3.73 -1.26 -7.68
C VAL A 180 -2.31 -0.84 -8.00
N GLY A 181 -2.13 -0.20 -9.16
CA GLY A 181 -0.81 0.29 -9.59
C GLY A 181 0.24 -0.80 -9.79
N GLY A 182 -0.19 -2.02 -10.09
CA GLY A 182 0.67 -3.19 -10.29
C GLY A 182 0.80 -4.10 -9.07
N ASP A 183 0.54 -3.62 -7.86
CA ASP A 183 0.44 -4.48 -6.69
C ASP A 183 -0.94 -5.16 -6.69
N LEU A 184 -0.97 -6.47 -6.54
CA LEU A 184 -2.20 -7.23 -6.69
C LEU A 184 -2.37 -8.31 -5.61
N ARG A 185 -3.64 -8.60 -5.32
CA ARG A 185 -4.09 -9.69 -4.47
C ARG A 185 -5.05 -10.59 -5.25
N VAL A 186 -4.88 -11.89 -5.13
CA VAL A 186 -5.82 -12.88 -5.63
C VAL A 186 -6.30 -13.76 -4.49
N GLY A 187 -7.53 -14.25 -4.59
CA GLY A 187 -8.07 -15.20 -3.62
C GLY A 187 -9.27 -15.94 -4.18
N GLY A 188 -9.57 -17.12 -3.61
CA GLY A 188 -10.62 -18.00 -4.08
C GLY A 188 -10.34 -18.58 -5.46
N HIS A 189 -11.36 -19.13 -6.09
CA HIS A 189 -11.24 -19.87 -7.34
C HIS A 189 -10.91 -18.99 -8.54
N GLY A 190 -9.74 -19.20 -9.14
CA GLY A 190 -9.28 -18.47 -10.32
C GLY A 190 -9.89 -18.99 -11.64
N PRO A 191 -9.68 -18.26 -12.74
CA PRO A 191 -10.28 -18.59 -14.05
C PRO A 191 -9.60 -19.76 -14.78
N ASN A 192 -8.41 -20.20 -14.32
CA ASN A 192 -7.60 -21.23 -14.99
C ASN A 192 -7.57 -22.49 -14.12
N ASP A 193 -8.60 -23.32 -14.22
CA ASP A 193 -8.76 -24.56 -13.43
C ASP A 193 -8.62 -24.37 -11.90
N GLY A 194 -9.01 -23.19 -11.42
CA GLY A 194 -8.94 -22.81 -10.02
C GLY A 194 -7.79 -21.86 -9.68
N ASP A 195 -6.82 -21.70 -10.56
CA ASP A 195 -5.66 -20.84 -10.33
C ASP A 195 -5.74 -19.50 -11.07
N TRP A 196 -4.99 -18.54 -10.55
CA TRP A 196 -4.72 -17.24 -11.14
C TRP A 196 -3.33 -17.25 -11.76
N VAL A 197 -3.24 -16.93 -13.05
CA VAL A 197 -1.95 -16.77 -13.76
C VAL A 197 -1.64 -15.29 -13.88
N ILE A 198 -0.60 -14.86 -13.20
CA ILE A 198 -0.18 -13.47 -13.11
C ILE A 198 1.09 -13.29 -13.92
N ALA A 199 1.06 -12.39 -14.90
CA ALA A 199 2.25 -12.03 -15.66
C ALA A 199 3.11 -11.04 -14.85
N VAL A 200 4.40 -11.35 -14.74
CA VAL A 200 5.40 -10.45 -14.15
C VAL A 200 6.05 -9.69 -15.30
N HIS A 201 6.09 -8.38 -15.16
CA HIS A 201 6.60 -7.47 -16.18
C HIS A 201 7.87 -6.75 -15.73
N ASP A 202 8.75 -6.47 -16.69
CA ASP A 202 9.77 -5.43 -16.61
C ASP A 202 9.54 -4.37 -17.70
N ASP A 203 10.52 -3.50 -17.95
CA ASP A 203 10.44 -2.45 -18.96
C ASP A 203 10.39 -2.99 -20.41
N ASP A 204 10.90 -4.20 -20.63
CA ASP A 204 10.96 -4.85 -21.95
C ASP A 204 9.75 -5.77 -22.22
N GLY A 205 8.91 -6.03 -21.20
CA GLY A 205 7.68 -6.83 -21.35
C GLY A 205 7.48 -7.88 -20.26
N ILE A 206 6.86 -9.00 -20.63
CA ILE A 206 6.61 -10.12 -19.71
C ILE A 206 7.89 -10.94 -19.56
N VAL A 207 8.38 -11.06 -18.33
CA VAL A 207 9.59 -11.82 -17.98
C VAL A 207 9.27 -13.18 -17.35
N ASP A 208 8.11 -13.30 -16.69
CA ASP A 208 7.71 -14.53 -16.01
C ASP A 208 6.20 -14.59 -15.80
N HIS A 209 5.71 -15.77 -15.39
CA HIS A 209 4.33 -16.00 -14.95
C HIS A 209 4.31 -16.72 -13.62
N VAL A 210 3.48 -16.23 -12.71
CA VAL A 210 3.25 -16.84 -11.40
C VAL A 210 1.85 -17.41 -11.34
N CYS A 211 1.72 -18.67 -10.93
CA CYS A 211 0.43 -19.31 -10.68
C CYS A 211 0.13 -19.24 -9.18
N LEU A 212 -1.00 -18.65 -8.81
CA LEU A 212 -1.45 -18.51 -7.44
C LEU A 212 -2.88 -18.99 -7.28
N HIS A 213 -3.14 -19.73 -6.22
CA HIS A 213 -4.49 -20.03 -5.77
C HIS A 213 -4.99 -18.92 -4.83
N ASP A 214 -4.12 -18.50 -3.92
CA ASP A 214 -4.33 -17.42 -2.96
C ASP A 214 -2.98 -16.73 -2.69
N GLY A 215 -2.94 -15.41 -2.65
CA GLY A 215 -1.71 -14.67 -2.40
C GLY A 215 -1.66 -13.28 -3.04
N GLY A 216 -0.53 -12.63 -2.87
CA GLY A 216 -0.25 -11.30 -3.41
C GLY A 216 1.04 -11.22 -4.21
N VAL A 217 1.08 -10.31 -5.14
CA VAL A 217 2.29 -9.96 -5.91
C VAL A 217 2.45 -8.46 -5.87
N ALA A 218 3.66 -8.00 -5.60
CA ALA A 218 3.99 -6.59 -5.64
C ALA A 218 5.35 -6.35 -6.29
N THR A 219 5.49 -5.23 -6.96
CA THR A 219 6.71 -4.86 -7.66
C THR A 219 7.15 -3.46 -7.26
N SER A 220 8.36 -3.35 -6.73
CA SER A 220 9.06 -2.09 -6.48
C SER A 220 10.19 -1.90 -7.48
N GLY A 221 10.35 -0.69 -8.02
CA GLY A 221 11.38 -0.39 -9.01
C GLY A 221 11.85 1.05 -8.97
N THR A 222 13.02 1.31 -9.50
CA THR A 222 13.62 2.65 -9.57
C THR A 222 13.18 3.41 -10.81
N VAL A 223 12.87 2.72 -11.91
CA VAL A 223 12.62 3.32 -13.23
C VAL A 223 11.36 4.18 -13.26
N HIS A 224 10.28 3.73 -12.63
CA HIS A 224 9.04 4.48 -12.57
C HIS A 224 9.03 5.60 -11.52
N HIS A 225 10.10 5.73 -10.73
CA HIS A 225 10.22 6.67 -9.62
C HIS A 225 11.32 7.71 -9.81
N GLN A 226 11.92 7.82 -11.00
CA GLN A 226 12.88 8.89 -11.30
C GLN A 226 12.12 10.19 -11.59
N VAL A 227 12.36 11.22 -10.79
CA VAL A 227 11.77 12.56 -11.00
C VAL A 227 12.67 13.40 -11.88
N ASP A 228 14.00 13.25 -11.74
CA ASP A 228 14.99 13.95 -12.55
C ASP A 228 16.26 13.10 -12.62
N PRO A 229 16.63 12.58 -13.83
CA PRO A 229 17.86 11.82 -14.01
C PRO A 229 19.13 12.62 -13.64
N ALA A 230 19.08 13.96 -13.67
CA ALA A 230 20.20 14.82 -13.31
C ALA A 230 20.41 14.91 -11.78
N GLN A 231 19.39 14.65 -10.96
CA GLN A 231 19.48 14.69 -9.50
C GLN A 231 19.73 13.30 -8.87
N GLY A 232 19.59 12.22 -9.61
CA GLY A 232 20.06 10.88 -9.23
C GLY A 232 19.36 10.23 -8.04
N ASP A 233 18.19 10.73 -7.63
CA ASP A 233 17.49 10.27 -6.44
C ASP A 233 16.18 9.55 -6.80
N ALA A 234 16.04 8.30 -6.37
CA ALA A 234 14.81 7.51 -6.50
C ALA A 234 13.91 7.68 -5.28
N ALA A 235 12.59 7.50 -5.44
CA ALA A 235 11.62 7.55 -4.32
C ALA A 235 11.84 6.44 -3.28
N ILE A 236 12.45 5.33 -3.71
CA ILE A 236 12.99 4.34 -2.80
C ILE A 236 14.37 4.85 -2.41
N VAL A 237 14.52 5.24 -1.15
CA VAL A 237 15.79 5.71 -0.59
C VAL A 237 16.70 4.49 -0.42
N THR A 238 17.40 4.12 -1.49
CA THR A 238 18.38 3.04 -1.46
C THR A 238 19.75 3.56 -1.06
N ASP A 239 20.56 2.74 -0.41
CA ASP A 239 22.00 2.91 -0.44
C ASP A 239 22.44 2.76 -1.91
N ARG A 240 23.21 3.72 -2.44
CA ARG A 240 23.67 3.76 -3.85
C ARG A 240 24.46 2.53 -4.29
N SER A 241 24.77 1.61 -3.39
CA SER A 241 25.43 0.33 -3.68
C SER A 241 24.46 -0.73 -4.25
N ALA A 242 23.14 -0.60 -4.02
CA ALA A 242 22.15 -1.54 -4.52
C ALA A 242 21.94 -1.36 -6.03
N ARG A 243 22.38 -2.36 -6.82
CA ARG A 243 22.26 -2.38 -8.29
C ARG A 243 20.93 -2.93 -8.80
N LEU A 244 19.93 -3.10 -7.91
CA LEU A 244 18.62 -3.61 -8.31
C LEU A 244 17.83 -2.50 -9.00
N VAL A 245 17.31 -2.79 -10.17
CA VAL A 245 16.41 -1.91 -10.93
C VAL A 245 14.98 -2.15 -10.49
N GLN A 246 14.64 -3.41 -10.22
CA GLN A 246 13.31 -3.86 -9.86
C GLN A 246 13.37 -5.08 -8.95
N ALA A 247 12.39 -5.20 -8.06
CA ALA A 247 12.13 -6.39 -7.26
C ALA A 247 10.64 -6.72 -7.30
N THR A 248 10.31 -7.95 -7.72
CA THR A 248 8.95 -8.49 -7.64
C THR A 248 8.93 -9.57 -6.56
N VAL A 249 7.99 -9.44 -5.64
CA VAL A 249 7.80 -10.38 -4.52
C VAL A 249 6.43 -11.02 -4.63
N VAL A 250 6.39 -12.31 -4.39
CA VAL A 250 5.18 -13.13 -4.27
C VAL A 250 5.07 -13.57 -2.81
N GLY A 251 3.90 -13.43 -2.22
CA GLY A 251 3.67 -13.76 -0.80
C GLY A 251 2.22 -14.07 -0.47
N GLY A 252 1.95 -14.41 0.77
CA GLY A 252 0.59 -14.71 1.25
C GLY A 252 -0.36 -13.51 1.25
N SER A 253 0.15 -12.27 1.17
CA SER A 253 -0.65 -11.04 1.05
C SER A 253 0.04 -10.03 0.15
N ALA A 254 -0.75 -9.16 -0.50
CA ALA A 254 -0.22 -8.10 -1.35
C ALA A 254 0.47 -7.00 -0.51
N MET A 255 -0.04 -6.71 0.67
CA MET A 255 0.57 -5.78 1.61
C MET A 255 1.98 -6.21 1.98
N TRP A 256 2.15 -7.48 2.37
CA TRP A 256 3.45 -8.00 2.75
C TRP A 256 4.40 -8.09 1.55
N ALA A 257 3.90 -8.47 0.38
CA ALA A 257 4.68 -8.46 -0.85
C ALA A 257 5.19 -7.04 -1.19
N GLU A 258 4.37 -5.98 -1.03
CA GLU A 258 4.76 -4.58 -1.26
C GLU A 258 5.86 -4.12 -0.28
N VAL A 259 5.72 -4.45 1.01
CA VAL A 259 6.73 -4.17 2.05
C VAL A 259 8.03 -4.90 1.73
N CYS A 260 7.98 -6.19 1.40
CA CYS A 260 9.15 -6.99 1.08
C CYS A 260 9.83 -6.54 -0.23
N ALA A 261 9.08 -6.15 -1.26
CA ALA A 261 9.64 -5.60 -2.48
C ALA A 261 10.42 -4.30 -2.19
N THR A 262 9.88 -3.44 -1.33
CA THR A 262 10.61 -2.24 -0.84
C THR A 262 11.85 -2.63 -0.04
N TRP A 263 11.75 -3.62 0.84
CA TRP A 263 12.89 -4.12 1.63
C TRP A 263 14.02 -4.63 0.74
N VAL A 264 13.70 -5.47 -0.25
CA VAL A 264 14.69 -5.97 -1.23
C VAL A 264 15.35 -4.81 -2.00
N MET A 265 14.58 -3.82 -2.41
CA MET A 265 15.13 -2.64 -3.08
C MET A 265 16.08 -1.82 -2.19
N VAL A 266 15.81 -1.74 -0.89
CA VAL A 266 16.61 -0.96 0.08
C VAL A 266 17.87 -1.71 0.52
N ARG A 267 17.77 -3.02 0.81
CA ARG A 267 18.86 -3.84 1.36
C ARG A 267 19.59 -4.70 0.32
N GLY A 268 19.05 -4.78 -0.90
CA GLY A 268 19.61 -5.64 -1.93
C GLY A 268 19.45 -7.12 -1.64
N ILE A 269 20.40 -7.92 -2.12
CA ILE A 269 20.36 -9.40 -2.03
C ILE A 269 20.36 -9.89 -0.57
N GLU A 270 20.92 -9.14 0.37
CA GLU A 270 20.93 -9.49 1.80
C GLU A 270 19.52 -9.68 2.39
N ALA A 271 18.51 -8.95 1.87
CA ALA A 271 17.12 -9.14 2.27
C ALA A 271 16.57 -10.53 1.89
N LEU A 272 17.09 -11.16 0.82
CA LEU A 272 16.62 -12.46 0.35
C LEU A 272 16.97 -13.59 1.33
N ASP A 273 18.09 -13.48 2.04
CA ASP A 273 18.50 -14.49 3.01
C ASP A 273 17.53 -14.51 4.21
N HIS A 274 17.00 -13.36 4.60
CA HIS A 274 15.98 -13.27 5.66
C HIS A 274 14.62 -13.80 5.18
N LEU A 275 14.19 -13.47 3.98
CA LEU A 275 12.92 -13.94 3.42
C LEU A 275 12.87 -15.46 3.26
N ARG A 276 14.02 -16.10 2.96
CA ARG A 276 14.12 -17.55 2.82
C ARG A 276 14.16 -18.30 4.16
N SER A 277 14.49 -17.63 5.25
CA SER A 277 14.57 -18.26 6.57
C SER A 277 13.23 -18.32 7.30
N GLU A 278 12.18 -17.65 6.78
CA GLU A 278 10.83 -17.63 7.36
C GLU A 278 9.85 -18.59 6.66
N GLU A 279 10.28 -19.33 5.63
CA GLU A 279 9.57 -20.46 5.04
C GLU A 279 9.82 -21.76 5.82
#